data_5ad277711566793050699521a6d5378c
#
_entry.id   5ad277711566793050699521a6d5378c
#
_cell.length_a   1.000
_cell.length_b   1.000
_cell.length_c   1.000
_cell.angle_alpha   90.00
_cell.angle_beta   90.00
_cell.angle_gamma   90.00
#
_symmetry.space_group_name_H-M   'P 1'
#
loop_
_entity.id
_entity.type
_entity.pdbx_description
1 polymer ?
#
loop_
_entity_poly.entity_id
_entity_poly.type
_entity_poly.pdbx_seq_one_letter_code
_entity_poly.pdbx_strand_id
1 'polypeptide(L)'
;MNARVEELGLAHTHFANPHGISDEDHYTSCYDMAQILRWALEQPGFEQVFTRNEMYTMDPTNIQPVTRYFSQQDKMRIGSSRYYISSILGSKLGYTNTARYSYACLAEQNGIRLICVTMQSELSTDKYNDMRTLLDYAFSTFTGYTDLPAQGITAPLSVVGGGGSLGTVTVSDPGVRLLLANGLTADDVEVTLELPESYVLGSDPEVYAVYTVHGGEKQESTSVKVPAKISGMADLLAQSTGAQLASSGDVAPGRSAWMLAGISLGCTAAAAVVTVLVMRLVNRIRRKKRRRSRPGPRHGN
;
A
#
# COMPACT_ATOMS: atom_id res chain seq x y z
N MET A 1 11.00 10.21 4.86
CA MET A 1 10.83 8.91 5.54
C MET A 1 9.62 9.00 6.48
N ASN A 2 9.56 9.94 7.44
CA ASN A 2 8.45 9.99 8.42
C ASN A 2 7.07 10.25 7.81
N ALA A 3 6.95 11.05 6.73
CA ALA A 3 5.70 11.16 6.00
C ALA A 3 5.16 9.81 5.49
N ARG A 4 6.06 8.91 5.04
CA ARG A 4 5.66 7.55 4.64
C ARG A 4 5.27 6.68 5.85
N VAL A 5 5.92 6.85 6.99
CA VAL A 5 5.55 6.19 8.25
C VAL A 5 4.11 6.56 8.63
N GLU A 6 3.78 7.85 8.55
CA GLU A 6 2.44 8.39 8.82
C GLU A 6 1.40 7.85 7.82
N GLU A 7 1.69 7.89 6.50
CA GLU A 7 0.82 7.35 5.46
C GLU A 7 0.54 5.84 5.62
N LEU A 8 1.49 5.07 6.17
CA LEU A 8 1.35 3.65 6.46
C LEU A 8 0.71 3.37 7.84
N GLY A 9 0.40 4.40 8.63
CA GLY A 9 -0.18 4.27 9.96
C GLY A 9 0.72 3.59 11.00
N LEU A 10 2.05 3.74 10.89
CA LEU A 10 3.03 3.06 11.74
C LEU A 10 3.25 3.84 13.04
N ALA A 11 2.58 3.44 14.10
CA ALA A 11 2.55 4.18 15.36
C ALA A 11 3.85 4.08 16.20
N HIS A 12 4.71 3.10 15.91
CA HIS A 12 5.91 2.80 16.70
C HIS A 12 7.20 2.99 15.91
N THR A 13 7.19 3.91 14.92
CA THR A 13 8.35 4.18 14.07
C THR A 13 8.60 5.65 13.89
N HIS A 14 9.84 6.08 14.12
CA HIS A 14 10.34 7.39 13.74
C HIS A 14 11.79 7.29 13.27
N PHE A 15 12.10 7.95 12.16
CA PHE A 15 13.42 7.97 11.54
C PHE A 15 14.08 9.34 11.73
N ALA A 16 15.13 9.41 12.53
CA ALA A 16 15.96 10.60 12.70
C ALA A 16 16.98 10.76 11.55
N ASN A 17 17.37 9.65 10.89
CA ASN A 17 18.36 9.66 9.82
C ASN A 17 18.14 8.51 8.82
N PRO A 18 18.71 8.59 7.59
CA PRO A 18 18.58 7.55 6.58
C PRO A 18 19.62 6.43 6.66
N HIS A 19 20.68 6.59 7.45
CA HIS A 19 21.83 5.66 7.48
C HIS A 19 21.75 4.63 8.62
N GLY A 20 20.78 4.77 9.56
CA GLY A 20 20.55 3.79 10.63
C GLY A 20 21.53 3.84 11.80
N ILE A 21 22.34 4.90 11.95
CA ILE A 21 23.13 5.13 13.16
C ILE A 21 22.17 5.51 14.29
N SER A 22 22.44 4.96 15.48
CA SER A 22 21.60 5.17 16.66
C SER A 22 21.44 6.65 17.01
N ASP A 23 20.22 7.03 17.30
CA ASP A 23 19.76 8.34 17.75
C ASP A 23 18.59 8.11 18.70
N GLU A 24 18.38 8.98 19.68
CA GLU A 24 17.31 8.81 20.67
C GLU A 24 15.93 8.82 20.02
N ASP A 25 15.77 9.61 18.93
CA ASP A 25 14.52 9.68 18.15
C ASP A 25 14.45 8.70 16.99
N HIS A 26 15.40 7.72 16.90
CA HIS A 26 15.43 6.72 15.84
C HIS A 26 14.98 5.36 16.37
N TYR A 27 13.70 5.04 16.23
CA TYR A 27 13.10 3.82 16.75
C TYR A 27 12.11 3.19 15.77
N THR A 28 11.85 1.91 15.96
CA THR A 28 10.85 1.13 15.21
C THR A 28 10.44 -0.10 16.02
N SER A 29 9.43 -0.84 15.52
CA SER A 29 9.03 -2.16 16.03
C SER A 29 9.19 -3.24 14.95
N CYS A 30 9.20 -4.52 15.36
CA CYS A 30 9.20 -5.63 14.40
C CYS A 30 7.98 -5.58 13.46
N TYR A 31 6.81 -5.25 14.00
CA TYR A 31 5.58 -5.12 13.22
C TYR A 31 5.69 -4.01 12.17
N ASP A 32 6.07 -2.80 12.58
CA ASP A 32 6.19 -1.67 11.66
C ASP A 32 7.23 -1.93 10.57
N MET A 33 8.36 -2.55 10.94
CA MET A 33 9.39 -2.92 9.98
C MET A 33 8.90 -3.99 8.98
N ALA A 34 8.06 -4.93 9.42
CA ALA A 34 7.40 -5.87 8.51
C ALA A 34 6.43 -5.16 7.55
N GLN A 35 5.67 -4.17 8.01
CA GLN A 35 4.79 -3.36 7.16
C GLN A 35 5.59 -2.51 6.16
N ILE A 36 6.72 -1.93 6.59
CA ILE A 36 7.62 -1.20 5.69
C ILE A 36 8.16 -2.12 4.60
N LEU A 37 8.60 -3.33 4.96
CA LEU A 37 9.09 -4.30 3.98
C LEU A 37 7.97 -4.76 3.04
N ARG A 38 6.75 -4.99 3.54
CA ARG A 38 5.58 -5.31 2.73
C ARG A 38 5.31 -4.22 1.69
N TRP A 39 5.24 -2.98 2.12
CA TRP A 39 5.07 -1.84 1.22
C TRP A 39 6.21 -1.71 0.21
N ALA A 40 7.45 -1.93 0.64
CA ALA A 40 8.62 -1.85 -0.25
C ALA A 40 8.58 -2.93 -1.34
N LEU A 41 8.12 -4.14 -1.02
CA LEU A 41 7.97 -5.24 -2.00
C LEU A 41 6.92 -4.94 -3.09
N GLU A 42 5.98 -4.04 -2.84
CA GLU A 42 5.01 -3.57 -3.82
C GLU A 42 5.61 -2.50 -4.78
N GLN A 43 6.79 -1.94 -4.44
CA GLN A 43 7.41 -0.91 -5.27
C GLN A 43 8.14 -1.55 -6.47
N PRO A 44 8.01 -0.97 -7.68
CA PRO A 44 8.65 -1.49 -8.88
C PRO A 44 10.16 -1.67 -8.72
N GLY A 45 10.66 -2.87 -8.99
CA GLY A 45 12.08 -3.20 -8.97
C GLY A 45 12.69 -3.45 -7.58
N PHE A 46 11.99 -3.17 -6.48
CA PHE A 46 12.54 -3.39 -5.14
C PHE A 46 12.80 -4.88 -4.89
N GLU A 47 11.83 -5.74 -5.16
CA GLU A 47 11.99 -7.19 -4.93
C GLU A 47 13.18 -7.75 -5.71
N GLN A 48 13.35 -7.34 -6.97
CA GLN A 48 14.47 -7.78 -7.80
C GLN A 48 15.84 -7.49 -7.17
N VAL A 49 15.98 -6.32 -6.51
CA VAL A 49 17.21 -5.94 -5.81
C VAL A 49 17.32 -6.65 -4.47
N PHE A 50 16.22 -6.72 -3.71
CA PHE A 50 16.17 -7.29 -2.37
C PHE A 50 16.46 -8.79 -2.34
N THR A 51 15.98 -9.53 -3.37
CA THR A 51 16.17 -10.98 -3.47
C THR A 51 17.47 -11.36 -4.18
N ARG A 52 18.22 -10.40 -4.74
CA ARG A 52 19.46 -10.70 -5.44
C ARG A 52 20.46 -11.42 -4.52
N ASN A 53 20.98 -12.56 -4.97
CA ASN A 53 21.92 -13.39 -4.22
C ASN A 53 23.29 -13.48 -4.90
N GLU A 54 23.39 -13.11 -6.16
CA GLU A 54 24.60 -13.14 -6.94
C GLU A 54 25.55 -12.01 -6.57
N MET A 55 26.84 -12.23 -6.80
CA MET A 55 27.82 -11.17 -6.67
C MET A 55 27.51 -10.01 -7.60
N TYR A 56 27.46 -8.79 -7.08
CA TYR A 56 27.31 -7.59 -7.86
C TYR A 56 28.65 -6.93 -8.12
N THR A 57 28.95 -6.70 -9.38
CA THR A 57 30.16 -5.98 -9.81
C THR A 57 29.80 -4.56 -10.19
N MET A 58 30.50 -3.60 -9.63
CA MET A 58 30.35 -2.18 -9.96
C MET A 58 31.60 -1.69 -10.68
N ASP A 59 31.42 -1.15 -11.87
CA ASP A 59 32.49 -0.59 -12.68
C ASP A 59 33.17 0.60 -12.01
N PRO A 60 34.43 0.90 -12.38
CA PRO A 60 35.13 2.08 -11.92
C PRO A 60 34.33 3.38 -12.20
N THR A 61 34.44 4.33 -11.30
CA THR A 61 33.90 5.68 -11.46
C THR A 61 35.04 6.70 -11.51
N ASN A 62 34.74 7.95 -11.89
CA ASN A 62 35.73 9.03 -11.90
C ASN A 62 36.32 9.36 -10.51
N ILE A 63 35.61 8.99 -9.42
CA ILE A 63 36.07 9.19 -8.04
C ILE A 63 36.75 7.93 -7.50
N GLN A 64 36.27 6.75 -7.88
CA GLN A 64 36.84 5.45 -7.47
C GLN A 64 37.20 4.64 -8.71
N PRO A 65 38.48 4.68 -9.15
CA PRO A 65 38.95 4.11 -10.41
C PRO A 65 39.19 2.59 -10.34
N VAL A 66 38.58 1.89 -9.40
CA VAL A 66 38.73 0.44 -9.23
C VAL A 66 37.38 -0.26 -9.29
N THR A 67 37.35 -1.44 -9.92
CA THR A 67 36.16 -2.31 -9.91
C THR A 67 35.89 -2.79 -8.50
N ARG A 68 34.63 -2.72 -8.06
CA ARG A 68 34.19 -3.15 -6.74
C ARG A 68 33.29 -4.37 -6.85
N TYR A 69 33.47 -5.30 -5.93
CA TYR A 69 32.73 -6.55 -5.87
C TYR A 69 31.94 -6.61 -4.57
N PHE A 70 30.64 -6.84 -4.68
CA PHE A 70 29.73 -6.96 -3.54
C PHE A 70 29.14 -8.36 -3.52
N SER A 71 29.54 -9.14 -2.55
CA SER A 71 29.04 -10.52 -2.35
C SER A 71 27.98 -10.55 -1.24
N GLN A 72 27.18 -11.62 -1.25
CA GLN A 72 26.21 -11.88 -0.21
C GLN A 72 26.89 -12.00 1.16
N GLN A 73 26.40 -11.24 2.15
CA GLN A 73 26.92 -11.22 3.52
C GLN A 73 26.02 -12.00 4.49
N ASP A 74 24.80 -12.29 4.10
CA ASP A 74 23.87 -13.02 4.96
C ASP A 74 24.14 -14.52 4.94
N LYS A 75 24.56 -15.05 6.11
CA LYS A 75 24.87 -16.47 6.26
C LYS A 75 23.67 -17.38 6.05
N MET A 76 22.43 -16.89 6.19
CA MET A 76 21.23 -17.69 5.92
C MET A 76 20.95 -17.82 4.40
N ARG A 77 21.60 -17.02 3.57
CA ARG A 77 21.48 -17.06 2.11
C ARG A 77 22.72 -17.63 1.40
N ILE A 78 23.78 -17.97 2.13
CA ILE A 78 25.00 -18.59 1.60
C ILE A 78 24.87 -20.09 1.73
N GLY A 79 24.78 -20.82 0.62
CA GLY A 79 24.52 -22.27 0.59
C GLY A 79 25.54 -23.12 1.35
N SER A 80 26.81 -22.70 1.49
CA SER A 80 27.83 -23.38 2.28
C SER A 80 27.79 -23.07 3.78
N SER A 81 26.93 -22.16 4.21
CA SER A 81 26.78 -21.78 5.61
C SER A 81 25.95 -22.78 6.40
N ARG A 82 26.36 -23.08 7.62
CA ARG A 82 25.55 -23.90 8.55
C ARG A 82 24.19 -23.27 8.90
N TYR A 83 24.01 -21.99 8.64
CA TYR A 83 22.76 -21.26 8.88
C TYR A 83 21.86 -21.22 7.66
N TYR A 84 22.27 -21.76 6.53
CA TYR A 84 21.53 -21.68 5.27
C TYR A 84 20.09 -22.16 5.43
N ILE A 85 19.17 -21.37 4.86
CA ILE A 85 17.74 -21.68 4.74
C ILE A 85 17.31 -21.37 3.29
N SER A 86 16.94 -22.38 2.54
CA SER A 86 16.60 -22.26 1.11
C SER A 86 15.34 -21.43 0.85
N SER A 87 14.43 -21.36 1.82
CA SER A 87 13.19 -20.57 1.71
C SER A 87 13.39 -19.07 1.80
N ILE A 88 14.55 -18.57 2.27
CA ILE A 88 14.80 -17.12 2.35
C ILE A 88 15.18 -16.57 0.98
N LEU A 89 14.28 -15.79 0.40
CA LEU A 89 14.48 -15.13 -0.90
C LEU A 89 15.30 -13.85 -0.79
N GLY A 90 15.03 -13.03 0.20
CA GLY A 90 15.69 -11.73 0.42
C GLY A 90 15.82 -11.41 1.89
N SER A 91 16.84 -10.61 2.24
CA SER A 91 17.08 -10.25 3.64
C SER A 91 17.81 -8.93 3.80
N LYS A 92 17.65 -8.30 4.96
CA LYS A 92 18.43 -7.15 5.42
C LYS A 92 18.88 -7.36 6.85
N LEU A 93 20.19 -7.25 7.05
CA LEU A 93 20.83 -7.30 8.35
C LEU A 93 21.05 -5.89 8.89
N GLY A 94 20.99 -5.74 10.20
CA GLY A 94 21.35 -4.52 10.90
C GLY A 94 22.12 -4.80 12.18
N TYR A 95 22.99 -3.86 12.56
CA TYR A 95 23.67 -3.88 13.85
C TYR A 95 24.10 -2.47 14.25
N THR A 96 23.79 -2.10 15.48
CA THR A 96 24.45 -1.02 16.22
C THR A 96 24.63 -1.48 17.67
N ASN A 97 25.50 -0.82 18.42
CA ASN A 97 25.71 -1.17 19.84
C ASN A 97 24.44 -1.01 20.68
N THR A 98 23.56 -0.09 20.31
CA THR A 98 22.29 0.17 21.01
C THR A 98 21.19 -0.77 20.54
N ALA A 99 20.98 -0.87 19.22
CA ALA A 99 19.90 -1.66 18.64
C ALA A 99 20.20 -3.16 18.59
N ARG A 100 21.46 -3.58 18.89
CA ARG A 100 21.91 -4.96 18.76
C ARG A 100 21.71 -5.51 17.34
N TYR A 101 21.60 -6.82 17.18
CA TYR A 101 21.43 -7.43 15.87
C TYR A 101 19.97 -7.45 15.48
N SER A 102 19.69 -7.07 14.24
CA SER A 102 18.37 -7.15 13.64
C SER A 102 18.42 -7.92 12.32
N TYR A 103 17.29 -8.55 11.98
CA TYR A 103 17.16 -9.32 10.77
C TYR A 103 15.71 -9.18 10.25
N ALA A 104 15.56 -8.82 8.99
CA ALA A 104 14.29 -8.81 8.29
C ALA A 104 14.44 -9.64 7.02
N CYS A 105 13.48 -10.51 6.71
CA CYS A 105 13.52 -11.30 5.49
C CYS A 105 12.14 -11.47 4.84
N LEU A 106 12.21 -11.75 3.54
CA LEU A 106 11.15 -12.37 2.77
C LEU A 106 11.50 -13.84 2.59
N ALA A 107 10.60 -14.73 2.96
CA ALA A 107 10.75 -16.16 2.76
C ALA A 107 9.56 -16.74 2.00
N GLU A 108 9.79 -17.82 1.23
CA GLU A 108 8.75 -18.50 0.48
C GLU A 108 8.93 -20.02 0.57
N GLN A 109 7.85 -20.71 0.89
CA GLN A 109 7.79 -22.17 0.89
C GLN A 109 6.40 -22.64 0.50
N ASN A 110 6.30 -23.60 -0.44
CA ASN A 110 5.04 -24.14 -0.93
C ASN A 110 4.03 -23.09 -1.44
N GLY A 111 4.52 -22.00 -2.04
CA GLY A 111 3.71 -20.91 -2.54
C GLY A 111 3.22 -19.92 -1.45
N ILE A 112 3.62 -20.12 -0.19
CA ILE A 112 3.34 -19.22 0.92
C ILE A 112 4.52 -18.27 1.08
N ARG A 113 4.25 -16.97 1.03
CA ARG A 113 5.24 -15.91 1.21
C ARG A 113 5.05 -15.25 2.58
N LEU A 114 6.12 -15.17 3.34
CA LEU A 114 6.14 -14.63 4.69
C LEU A 114 7.21 -13.55 4.83
N ILE A 115 6.88 -12.50 5.57
CA ILE A 115 7.84 -11.51 6.05
C ILE A 115 8.09 -11.80 7.52
N CYS A 116 9.36 -12.02 7.87
CA CYS A 116 9.78 -12.26 9.25
C CYS A 116 10.80 -11.20 9.69
N VAL A 117 10.63 -10.70 10.91
CA VAL A 117 11.50 -9.67 11.49
C VAL A 117 11.87 -10.04 12.91
N THR A 118 13.17 -10.02 13.21
CA THR A 118 13.71 -10.13 14.57
C THR A 118 14.60 -8.92 14.87
N MET A 119 14.54 -8.41 16.08
CA MET A 119 15.30 -7.24 16.52
C MET A 119 15.87 -7.46 17.92
N GLN A 120 16.93 -6.73 18.25
CA GLN A 120 17.61 -6.75 19.54
C GLN A 120 18.19 -8.12 19.97
N SER A 121 18.53 -8.99 19.01
CA SER A 121 19.29 -10.21 19.33
C SER A 121 20.68 -9.84 19.87
N GLU A 122 21.07 -10.40 20.99
CA GLU A 122 22.32 -10.01 21.68
C GLU A 122 23.57 -10.45 20.94
N LEU A 123 23.58 -11.70 20.49
CA LEU A 123 24.70 -12.26 19.75
C LEU A 123 24.43 -12.31 18.25
N SER A 124 25.49 -12.26 17.47
CA SER A 124 25.38 -12.38 16.00
C SER A 124 24.83 -13.72 15.54
N THR A 125 24.87 -14.74 16.38
CA THR A 125 24.32 -16.09 16.13
C THR A 125 22.84 -16.18 16.46
N ASP A 126 22.40 -15.43 17.47
CA ASP A 126 21.03 -15.52 17.98
C ASP A 126 20.01 -15.10 16.92
N LYS A 127 20.27 -13.99 16.19
CA LYS A 127 19.39 -13.58 15.08
C LYS A 127 19.15 -14.69 14.04
N TYR A 128 20.13 -15.59 13.83
CA TYR A 128 19.96 -16.70 12.90
C TYR A 128 19.15 -17.86 13.52
N ASN A 129 19.37 -18.14 14.80
CA ASN A 129 18.60 -19.15 15.51
C ASN A 129 17.15 -18.71 15.71
N ASP A 130 16.94 -17.46 16.12
CA ASP A 130 15.62 -16.86 16.29
C ASP A 130 14.83 -16.87 14.98
N MET A 131 15.48 -16.43 13.89
CA MET A 131 14.86 -16.43 12.57
C MET A 131 14.50 -17.84 12.09
N ARG A 132 15.38 -18.84 12.30
CA ARG A 132 15.06 -20.24 12.00
C ARG A 132 13.84 -20.72 12.76
N THR A 133 13.82 -20.50 14.08
CA THR A 133 12.70 -20.89 14.94
C THR A 133 11.39 -20.24 14.49
N LEU A 134 11.46 -18.95 14.14
CA LEU A 134 10.29 -18.21 13.65
C LEU A 134 9.79 -18.74 12.32
N LEU A 135 10.68 -19.02 11.36
CA LEU A 135 10.31 -19.57 10.05
C LEU A 135 9.78 -21.01 10.16
N ASP A 136 10.43 -21.86 10.96
CA ASP A 136 9.96 -23.24 11.20
C ASP A 136 8.56 -23.24 11.84
N TYR A 137 8.32 -22.38 12.82
CA TYR A 137 6.99 -22.18 13.40
C TYR A 137 5.98 -21.71 12.35
N ALA A 138 6.31 -20.66 11.59
CA ALA A 138 5.40 -20.05 10.66
C ALA A 138 5.01 -21.02 9.51
N PHE A 139 5.97 -21.71 8.89
CA PHE A 139 5.69 -22.67 7.81
C PHE A 139 5.08 -23.99 8.31
N SER A 140 5.21 -24.33 9.58
CA SER A 140 4.48 -25.46 10.18
C SER A 140 3.05 -25.10 10.55
N THR A 141 2.80 -23.83 10.90
CA THR A 141 1.48 -23.33 11.31
C THR A 141 0.61 -22.96 10.13
N PHE A 142 1.20 -22.35 9.08
CA PHE A 142 0.50 -21.87 7.91
C PHE A 142 0.90 -22.70 6.69
N THR A 143 0.02 -23.57 6.22
CA THR A 143 0.34 -24.51 5.13
C THR A 143 -0.37 -24.25 3.82
N GLY A 144 -1.32 -23.31 3.77
CA GLY A 144 -2.05 -22.94 2.57
C GLY A 144 -2.90 -21.69 2.71
N TYR A 145 -3.20 -21.10 1.57
CA TYR A 145 -4.20 -20.04 1.50
C TYR A 145 -5.59 -20.63 1.39
N THR A 146 -6.55 -19.99 2.06
CA THR A 146 -7.98 -20.29 1.98
C THR A 146 -8.67 -19.17 1.20
N ASP A 147 -9.37 -19.53 0.12
CA ASP A 147 -10.19 -18.60 -0.60
C ASP A 147 -11.54 -18.45 0.14
N LEU A 148 -11.83 -17.24 0.57
CA LEU A 148 -13.10 -16.86 1.20
C LEU A 148 -13.92 -16.12 0.14
N PRO A 149 -14.89 -16.78 -0.50
CA PRO A 149 -15.76 -16.12 -1.47
C PRO A 149 -16.60 -15.06 -0.76
N ALA A 150 -17.09 -14.08 -1.52
CA ALA A 150 -18.05 -13.13 -1.00
C ALA A 150 -19.24 -13.87 -0.35
N GLN A 151 -19.50 -13.58 0.93
CA GLN A 151 -20.58 -14.22 1.70
C GLN A 151 -21.97 -13.61 1.40
N GLY A 152 -22.01 -12.61 0.51
CA GLY A 152 -23.24 -11.89 0.17
C GLY A 152 -23.69 -10.91 1.27
N ILE A 153 -22.80 -10.57 2.20
CA ILE A 153 -23.05 -9.55 3.22
C ILE A 153 -23.16 -8.21 2.50
N THR A 154 -24.30 -7.55 2.68
CA THR A 154 -24.59 -6.27 2.03
C THR A 154 -25.14 -5.26 3.03
N ALA A 155 -24.83 -3.99 2.83
CA ALA A 155 -25.38 -2.90 3.61
C ALA A 155 -25.71 -1.70 2.70
N PRO A 156 -26.77 -0.95 3.00
CA PRO A 156 -27.08 0.29 2.31
C PRO A 156 -26.14 1.40 2.81
N LEU A 157 -25.63 2.21 1.88
CA LEU A 157 -24.86 3.42 2.18
C LEU A 157 -25.58 4.63 1.59
N SER A 158 -25.95 5.58 2.42
CA SER A 158 -26.59 6.82 2.02
C SER A 158 -25.66 7.69 1.19
N VAL A 159 -26.15 8.18 0.04
CA VAL A 159 -25.39 9.09 -0.83
C VAL A 159 -25.98 10.49 -0.72
N VAL A 160 -25.12 11.47 -0.46
CA VAL A 160 -25.51 12.88 -0.35
C VAL A 160 -24.77 13.72 -1.39
N GLY A 161 -25.44 14.77 -1.89
CA GLY A 161 -24.84 15.69 -2.85
C GLY A 161 -25.74 16.90 -3.10
N GLY A 162 -25.17 18.04 -3.48
CA GLY A 162 -25.96 19.25 -3.77
C GLY A 162 -26.78 19.79 -2.60
N GLY A 163 -26.42 19.43 -1.35
CA GLY A 163 -27.12 19.84 -0.13
C GLY A 163 -28.28 18.94 0.31
N GLY A 164 -28.41 17.74 -0.28
CA GLY A 164 -29.48 16.79 0.08
C GLY A 164 -29.10 15.32 -0.15
N SER A 165 -30.01 14.43 0.26
CA SER A 165 -29.88 13.00 0.00
C SER A 165 -30.22 12.70 -1.45
N LEU A 166 -29.34 11.94 -2.11
CA LEU A 166 -29.56 11.43 -3.48
C LEU A 166 -30.18 10.03 -3.48
N GLY A 167 -30.08 9.30 -2.37
CA GLY A 167 -30.58 7.93 -2.23
C GLY A 167 -29.55 7.03 -1.55
N THR A 168 -29.61 5.73 -1.84
CA THR A 168 -28.71 4.73 -1.28
C THR A 168 -28.05 3.88 -2.35
N VAL A 169 -26.83 3.46 -2.10
CA VAL A 169 -26.10 2.43 -2.87
C VAL A 169 -25.91 1.20 -2.00
N THR A 170 -25.65 0.07 -2.63
CA THR A 170 -25.36 -1.18 -1.91
C THR A 170 -23.86 -1.38 -1.82
N VAL A 171 -23.38 -1.60 -0.61
CA VAL A 171 -21.98 -2.02 -0.36
C VAL A 171 -21.98 -3.50 -0.02
N SER A 172 -21.07 -4.25 -0.61
CA SER A 172 -20.96 -5.70 -0.42
C SER A 172 -19.51 -6.12 -0.14
N ASP A 173 -19.36 -7.23 0.55
CA ASP A 173 -18.06 -7.85 0.76
C ASP A 173 -17.50 -8.37 -0.59
N PRO A 174 -16.20 -8.14 -0.87
CA PRO A 174 -15.57 -8.57 -2.13
C PRO A 174 -15.17 -10.04 -2.15
N GLY A 175 -15.14 -10.73 -0.98
CA GLY A 175 -14.39 -11.93 -0.75
C GLY A 175 -12.88 -11.63 -0.59
N VAL A 176 -12.14 -12.57 -0.03
CA VAL A 176 -10.69 -12.41 0.18
C VAL A 176 -10.00 -13.78 0.20
N ARG A 177 -8.71 -13.78 -0.09
CA ARG A 177 -7.84 -14.94 0.08
C ARG A 177 -6.95 -14.72 1.30
N LEU A 178 -7.13 -15.52 2.34
CA LEU A 178 -6.40 -15.42 3.61
C LEU A 178 -5.49 -16.62 3.83
N LEU A 179 -4.42 -16.38 4.56
CA LEU A 179 -3.56 -17.41 5.12
C LEU A 179 -4.07 -17.74 6.52
N LEU A 180 -4.74 -18.88 6.66
CA LEU A 180 -5.27 -19.34 7.95
C LEU A 180 -4.30 -20.32 8.61
N ALA A 181 -4.25 -20.30 9.94
CA ALA A 181 -3.50 -21.30 10.69
C ALA A 181 -4.15 -22.68 10.53
N ASN A 182 -3.33 -23.73 10.63
CA ASN A 182 -3.80 -25.11 10.53
C ASN A 182 -4.94 -25.40 11.53
N GLY A 183 -5.99 -26.03 11.02
CA GLY A 183 -7.20 -26.35 11.79
C GLY A 183 -8.26 -25.27 11.76
N LEU A 184 -7.97 -24.07 11.22
CA LEU A 184 -8.98 -23.05 10.96
C LEU A 184 -9.54 -23.19 9.54
N THR A 185 -10.80 -22.85 9.38
CA THR A 185 -11.59 -22.93 8.16
C THR A 185 -12.24 -21.58 7.83
N ALA A 186 -12.99 -21.50 6.76
CA ALA A 186 -13.77 -20.31 6.43
C ALA A 186 -14.83 -19.98 7.48
N ASP A 187 -15.32 -20.99 8.20
CA ASP A 187 -16.35 -20.82 9.25
C ASP A 187 -15.81 -20.13 10.52
N ASP A 188 -14.49 -20.09 10.68
CA ASP A 188 -13.81 -19.39 11.78
C ASP A 188 -13.54 -17.91 11.47
N VAL A 189 -14.04 -17.41 10.33
CA VAL A 189 -13.84 -16.02 9.87
C VAL A 189 -15.16 -15.27 9.89
N GLU A 190 -15.26 -14.27 10.75
CA GLU A 190 -16.37 -13.33 10.78
C GLU A 190 -16.11 -12.20 9.75
N VAL A 191 -17.15 -11.82 9.02
CA VAL A 191 -17.08 -10.72 8.04
C VAL A 191 -18.04 -9.61 8.43
N THR A 192 -17.54 -8.39 8.55
CA THR A 192 -18.35 -7.20 8.82
C THR A 192 -18.05 -6.11 7.80
N LEU A 193 -19.01 -5.18 7.58
CA LEU A 193 -18.79 -4.02 6.71
C LEU A 193 -18.56 -2.78 7.57
N GLU A 194 -17.48 -2.08 7.32
CA GLU A 194 -17.14 -0.79 7.94
C GLU A 194 -17.47 0.31 6.94
N LEU A 195 -18.45 1.14 7.27
CA LEU A 195 -19.02 2.14 6.40
C LEU A 195 -19.04 3.51 7.11
N PRO A 196 -18.83 4.62 6.38
CA PRO A 196 -19.12 5.96 6.91
C PRO A 196 -20.65 6.14 7.06
N GLU A 197 -21.07 7.14 7.84
CA GLU A 197 -22.50 7.47 8.01
C GLU A 197 -23.16 7.83 6.67
N SER A 198 -22.44 8.47 5.77
CA SER A 198 -22.89 8.82 4.43
C SER A 198 -21.72 8.96 3.46
N TYR A 199 -22.02 8.80 2.18
CA TYR A 199 -21.09 9.01 1.08
C TYR A 199 -21.37 10.35 0.39
N VAL A 200 -20.44 11.26 0.38
CA VAL A 200 -20.54 12.52 -0.36
C VAL A 200 -20.18 12.27 -1.82
N LEU A 201 -21.08 12.54 -2.74
CA LEU A 201 -20.87 12.32 -4.18
C LEU A 201 -19.64 13.10 -4.66
N GLY A 202 -18.70 12.39 -5.29
CA GLY A 202 -17.45 12.95 -5.78
C GLY A 202 -16.29 12.94 -4.77
N SER A 203 -16.51 12.47 -3.53
CA SER A 203 -15.44 12.10 -2.61
C SER A 203 -14.95 10.67 -2.88
N ASP A 204 -13.89 10.24 -2.19
CA ASP A 204 -13.43 8.85 -2.18
C ASP A 204 -13.93 8.20 -0.87
N PRO A 205 -14.97 7.35 -0.91
CA PRO A 205 -15.55 6.79 0.31
C PRO A 205 -14.64 5.68 0.85
N GLU A 206 -14.32 5.77 2.13
CA GLU A 206 -13.65 4.70 2.85
C GLU A 206 -14.67 3.62 3.26
N VAL A 207 -14.81 2.59 2.43
CA VAL A 207 -15.70 1.45 2.66
C VAL A 207 -14.87 0.16 2.64
N TYR A 208 -14.98 -0.63 3.72
CA TYR A 208 -14.18 -1.83 3.87
C TYR A 208 -15.03 -3.02 4.32
N ALA A 209 -14.66 -4.22 3.82
CA ALA A 209 -15.02 -5.48 4.44
C ALA A 209 -13.90 -5.86 5.42
N VAL A 210 -14.26 -6.12 6.66
CA VAL A 210 -13.36 -6.52 7.74
C VAL A 210 -13.54 -8.00 8.00
N TYR A 211 -12.52 -8.78 7.69
CA TYR A 211 -12.47 -10.22 7.90
C TYR A 211 -11.73 -10.49 9.22
N THR A 212 -12.43 -10.92 10.24
CA THR A 212 -11.87 -11.21 11.56
C THR A 212 -11.76 -12.72 11.76
N VAL A 213 -10.54 -13.20 11.92
CA VAL A 213 -10.28 -14.61 12.20
C VAL A 213 -10.40 -14.84 13.70
N HIS A 214 -11.33 -15.72 14.08
CA HIS A 214 -11.51 -16.17 15.46
C HIS A 214 -10.90 -17.56 15.61
N GLY A 215 -9.97 -17.74 16.48
CA GLY A 215 -9.53 -19.09 16.76
C GLY A 215 -8.08 -19.22 17.19
N GLY A 216 -7.89 -20.23 18.01
CA GLY A 216 -6.66 -20.66 18.64
C GLY A 216 -6.73 -20.51 20.15
N GLU A 217 -6.07 -21.39 20.86
CA GLU A 217 -6.04 -21.46 22.33
C GLU A 217 -5.56 -20.17 23.04
N LYS A 218 -5.08 -19.17 22.28
CA LYS A 218 -4.59 -17.87 22.79
C LYS A 218 -5.36 -16.65 22.28
N GLN A 219 -6.53 -16.85 21.69
CA GLN A 219 -7.61 -15.88 21.56
C GLN A 219 -7.24 -14.43 21.13
N GLU A 220 -6.21 -14.24 20.30
CA GLU A 220 -6.00 -12.97 19.62
C GLU A 220 -6.69 -13.03 18.25
N SER A 221 -7.78 -12.27 18.12
CA SER A 221 -8.42 -12.09 16.81
C SER A 221 -7.54 -11.20 15.92
N THR A 222 -7.30 -11.66 14.71
CA THR A 222 -6.60 -10.89 13.69
C THR A 222 -7.59 -10.44 12.64
N SER A 223 -7.62 -9.15 12.34
CA SER A 223 -8.52 -8.59 11.33
C SER A 223 -7.75 -8.11 10.09
N VAL A 224 -8.33 -8.35 8.92
CA VAL A 224 -7.85 -7.86 7.63
C VAL A 224 -8.92 -6.99 7.00
N LYS A 225 -8.59 -5.74 6.65
CA LYS A 225 -9.48 -4.82 5.95
C LYS A 225 -9.25 -4.89 4.44
N VAL A 226 -10.32 -5.08 3.69
CA VAL A 226 -10.29 -5.13 2.22
C VAL A 226 -11.30 -4.11 1.69
N PRO A 227 -10.96 -3.28 0.68
CA PRO A 227 -11.91 -2.35 0.09
C PRO A 227 -13.19 -3.07 -0.37
N ALA A 228 -14.34 -2.62 0.12
CA ALA A 228 -15.63 -3.21 -0.20
C ALA A 228 -16.11 -2.75 -1.59
N LYS A 229 -17.03 -3.52 -2.20
CA LYS A 229 -17.60 -3.21 -3.52
C LYS A 229 -18.84 -2.34 -3.36
N ILE A 230 -18.89 -1.24 -4.10
CA ILE A 230 -20.08 -0.37 -4.19
C ILE A 230 -20.79 -0.68 -5.50
N SER A 231 -22.10 -0.90 -5.43
CA SER A 231 -22.98 -1.13 -6.57
C SER A 231 -24.21 -0.24 -6.53
N GLY A 232 -24.84 -0.01 -7.69
CA GLY A 232 -26.05 0.81 -7.80
C GLY A 232 -25.81 2.31 -7.96
N MET A 233 -24.55 2.78 -8.04
CA MET A 233 -24.24 4.19 -8.23
C MET A 233 -24.77 4.73 -9.59
N ALA A 234 -24.65 3.95 -10.65
CA ALA A 234 -25.13 4.33 -11.97
C ALA A 234 -26.66 4.49 -11.99
N ASP A 235 -27.39 3.59 -11.34
CA ASP A 235 -28.83 3.61 -11.23
C ASP A 235 -29.30 4.80 -10.39
N LEU A 236 -28.61 5.08 -9.28
CA LEU A 236 -28.89 6.22 -8.44
C LEU A 236 -28.71 7.55 -9.20
N LEU A 237 -27.63 7.70 -9.96
CA LEU A 237 -27.38 8.88 -10.78
C LEU A 237 -28.40 9.02 -11.89
N ALA A 238 -28.83 7.94 -12.54
CA ALA A 238 -29.89 7.97 -13.56
C ALA A 238 -31.24 8.40 -12.97
N GLN A 239 -31.59 7.90 -11.78
CA GLN A 239 -32.81 8.28 -11.07
C GLN A 239 -32.79 9.75 -10.63
N SER A 240 -31.66 10.22 -10.08
CA SER A 240 -31.54 11.63 -9.66
C SER A 240 -31.59 12.60 -10.85
N THR A 241 -30.99 12.24 -11.98
CA THR A 241 -31.07 13.03 -13.23
C THR A 241 -32.46 12.98 -13.83
N GLY A 242 -33.13 11.82 -13.83
CA GLY A 242 -34.49 11.64 -14.30
C GLY A 242 -35.51 12.39 -13.45
N ALA A 243 -35.33 12.41 -12.12
CA ALA A 243 -36.20 13.18 -11.22
C ALA A 243 -36.04 14.70 -11.41
N GLN A 244 -34.85 15.20 -11.70
CA GLN A 244 -34.65 16.62 -12.07
C GLN A 244 -35.31 16.98 -13.40
N LEU A 245 -35.30 16.09 -14.40
CA LEU A 245 -35.97 16.29 -15.67
C LEU A 245 -37.50 16.20 -15.52
N ALA A 246 -38.03 15.34 -14.66
CA ALA A 246 -39.44 15.21 -14.37
C ALA A 246 -40.00 16.39 -13.55
N SER A 247 -39.22 16.93 -12.61
CA SER A 247 -39.64 18.12 -11.83
C SER A 247 -39.58 19.42 -12.62
N SER A 248 -38.92 19.45 -13.78
CA SER A 248 -38.91 20.58 -14.72
C SER A 248 -39.99 20.46 -15.83
N GLY A 249 -40.82 19.44 -15.77
CA GLY A 249 -41.79 19.08 -16.84
C GLY A 249 -43.07 19.87 -16.91
N ASP A 250 -43.29 20.86 -16.09
CA ASP A 250 -44.49 21.74 -16.12
C ASP A 250 -44.20 23.16 -16.66
N VAL A 251 -43.38 23.26 -17.70
CA VAL A 251 -43.26 24.47 -18.49
C VAL A 251 -43.61 24.17 -19.94
N ALA A 252 -44.68 24.79 -20.43
CA ALA A 252 -45.17 24.68 -21.80
C ALA A 252 -44.06 24.82 -22.86
N PRO A 253 -44.16 24.14 -24.02
CA PRO A 253 -43.07 24.11 -25.01
C PRO A 253 -42.89 25.47 -25.70
N GLY A 254 -42.13 26.34 -25.11
CA GLY A 254 -41.70 27.61 -25.68
C GLY A 254 -40.20 27.64 -25.86
N ARG A 255 -39.75 27.80 -27.09
CA ARG A 255 -38.45 28.23 -27.65
C ARG A 255 -37.13 28.10 -26.85
N SER A 256 -37.15 27.58 -25.58
CA SER A 256 -35.99 27.57 -24.68
C SER A 256 -35.21 26.22 -24.60
N ALA A 257 -35.74 25.11 -25.17
CA ALA A 257 -35.07 23.81 -25.16
C ALA A 257 -33.73 23.80 -25.92
N TRP A 258 -33.60 24.60 -26.97
CA TRP A 258 -32.38 24.74 -27.73
C TRP A 258 -31.31 25.61 -27.03
N MET A 259 -31.72 26.53 -26.12
CA MET A 259 -30.83 27.36 -25.32
C MET A 259 -30.12 26.56 -24.22
N LEU A 260 -30.81 25.62 -23.58
CA LEU A 260 -30.22 24.79 -22.53
C LEU A 260 -29.25 23.74 -23.07
N ALA A 261 -29.52 23.17 -24.25
CA ALA A 261 -28.56 22.29 -24.94
C ALA A 261 -27.28 23.04 -25.38
N GLY A 262 -27.43 24.32 -25.79
CA GLY A 262 -26.28 25.18 -26.11
C GLY A 262 -25.42 25.56 -24.91
N ILE A 263 -26.01 25.74 -23.72
CA ILE A 263 -25.30 26.09 -22.48
C ILE A 263 -24.50 24.89 -21.94
N SER A 264 -25.03 23.67 -22.00
CA SER A 264 -24.31 22.47 -21.56
C SER A 264 -23.11 22.15 -22.44
N LEU A 265 -23.21 22.32 -23.77
CA LEU A 265 -22.05 22.22 -24.68
C LEU A 265 -21.04 23.35 -24.49
N GLY A 266 -21.52 24.57 -24.18
CA GLY A 266 -20.64 25.71 -23.88
C GLY A 266 -19.84 25.56 -22.61
N CYS A 267 -20.42 25.00 -21.54
CA CYS A 267 -19.74 24.76 -20.27
C CYS A 267 -18.65 23.68 -20.38
N THR A 268 -18.87 22.61 -21.14
CA THR A 268 -17.86 21.57 -21.36
C THR A 268 -16.71 22.08 -22.22
N ALA A 269 -16.99 22.90 -23.24
CA ALA A 269 -15.95 23.55 -24.05
C ALA A 269 -15.14 24.59 -23.25
N ALA A 270 -15.81 25.38 -22.40
CA ALA A 270 -15.14 26.34 -21.52
C ALA A 270 -14.24 25.65 -20.49
N ALA A 271 -14.68 24.54 -19.87
CA ALA A 271 -13.87 23.74 -18.94
C ALA A 271 -12.62 23.15 -19.64
N ALA A 272 -12.77 22.65 -20.86
CA ALA A 272 -11.64 22.14 -21.64
C ALA A 272 -10.63 23.26 -21.99
N VAL A 273 -11.11 24.46 -22.36
CA VAL A 273 -10.23 25.61 -22.65
C VAL A 273 -9.50 26.08 -21.38
N VAL A 274 -10.19 26.15 -20.24
CA VAL A 274 -9.55 26.50 -18.96
C VAL A 274 -8.49 25.48 -18.57
N THR A 275 -8.77 24.19 -18.72
CA THR A 275 -7.78 23.12 -18.44
C THR A 275 -6.55 23.25 -19.32
N VAL A 276 -6.70 23.52 -20.64
CA VAL A 276 -5.59 23.73 -21.56
C VAL A 276 -4.80 24.99 -21.20
N LEU A 277 -5.46 26.08 -20.80
CA LEU A 277 -4.81 27.32 -20.38
C LEU A 277 -4.01 27.13 -19.10
N VAL A 278 -4.56 26.42 -18.10
CA VAL A 278 -3.87 26.08 -16.85
C VAL A 278 -2.64 25.22 -17.14
N MET A 279 -2.76 24.17 -17.97
CA MET A 279 -1.60 23.37 -18.37
C MET A 279 -0.52 24.18 -19.11
N ARG A 280 -0.90 25.11 -19.99
CA ARG A 280 0.04 26.00 -20.66
C ARG A 280 0.74 26.93 -19.69
N LEU A 281 0.02 27.46 -18.68
CA LEU A 281 0.57 28.31 -17.64
C LEU A 281 1.57 27.55 -16.75
N VAL A 282 1.20 26.37 -16.30
CA VAL A 282 2.07 25.48 -15.49
C VAL A 282 3.33 25.12 -16.27
N ASN A 283 3.21 24.78 -17.54
CA ASN A 283 4.35 24.48 -18.40
C ASN A 283 5.26 25.72 -18.66
N ARG A 284 4.69 26.93 -18.76
CA ARG A 284 5.47 28.18 -18.84
C ARG A 284 6.26 28.44 -17.56
N ILE A 285 5.64 28.24 -16.39
CA ILE A 285 6.29 28.39 -15.09
C ILE A 285 7.43 27.37 -14.93
N ARG A 286 7.19 26.10 -15.28
CA ARG A 286 8.23 25.05 -15.26
C ARG A 286 9.40 25.35 -16.20
N ARG A 287 9.15 25.89 -17.40
CA ARG A 287 10.21 26.32 -18.34
C ARG A 287 11.01 27.51 -17.83
N LYS A 288 10.36 28.51 -17.17
CA LYS A 288 11.07 29.64 -16.53
C LYS A 288 11.95 29.17 -15.37
N LYS A 289 11.48 28.22 -14.54
CA LYS A 289 12.26 27.68 -13.44
C LYS A 289 13.49 26.89 -13.93
N ARG A 290 13.34 26.11 -15.02
CA ARG A 290 14.47 25.39 -15.66
C ARG A 290 15.49 26.31 -16.33
N ARG A 291 15.11 27.52 -16.80
CA ARG A 291 16.05 28.50 -17.35
C ARG A 291 16.84 29.23 -16.25
N ARG A 292 16.30 29.40 -15.05
CA ARG A 292 16.99 30.03 -13.90
C ARG A 292 17.96 29.10 -13.18
N SER A 293 17.87 27.79 -13.39
CA SER A 293 18.75 26.78 -12.75
C SER A 293 19.89 26.29 -13.67
N ARG A 294 20.12 26.88 -14.84
CA ARG A 294 21.31 26.60 -15.64
C ARG A 294 22.48 27.46 -15.15
N PRO A 295 23.57 26.88 -14.66
CA PRO A 295 24.77 27.63 -14.34
C PRO A 295 25.36 28.22 -15.63
N GLY A 296 25.72 29.49 -15.59
CA GLY A 296 26.38 30.18 -16.67
C GLY A 296 27.75 29.54 -17.00
N PRO A 297 28.26 29.77 -18.23
CA PRO A 297 29.55 29.23 -18.63
C PRO A 297 30.66 29.82 -17.75
N ARG A 298 31.45 28.92 -17.10
CA ARG A 298 32.69 29.30 -16.43
C ARG A 298 33.67 29.75 -17.50
N HIS A 299 34.01 31.05 -17.51
CA HIS A 299 35.20 31.53 -18.19
C HIS A 299 36.40 31.01 -17.40
N GLY A 300 37.25 30.22 -18.10
CA GLY A 300 38.55 29.85 -17.62
C GLY A 300 39.54 31.02 -17.68
N ASN A 301 40.40 31.10 -16.71
CA ASN A 301 41.81 31.56 -16.76
C ASN A 301 42.62 30.46 -16.15
#